data_be530c013b9315da25b4e5bc3770a9ea
#
_entry.id   be530c013b9315da25b4e5bc3770a9ea
#
_cell.length_a   1.000
_cell.length_b   1.000
_cell.length_c   1.000
_cell.angle_alpha   90.00
_cell.angle_beta   90.00
_cell.angle_gamma   90.00
#
_symmetry.space_group_name_H-M   'P 1'
#
loop_
_entity.id
_entity.type
_entity.pdbx_description
1 polymer ?
#
loop_
_entity_poly.entity_id
_entity_poly.type
_entity_poly.pdbx_seq_one_letter_code
_entity_poly.pdbx_strand_id
1 'polypeptide(L)'
;MHGDVREEQLERLVEGVILDDGPARFTDIVRHPEADLDRRNQWFYVALMEGRNREVRRLWESQGLQVNRLKRVRYGCIFLPSFLKQGHFVELGQKEVDDLSKLVELPSLPVPKMTPQELKDVRRRLSKKAASRKPTQGATKPSMSPRRPSGRGR
;
A
#
# COMPACT_ATOMS: atom_id res chain seq x y z
N MET A 1 -12.30 1.58 1.57
CA MET A 1 -12.86 0.36 2.15
C MET A 1 -14.25 0.16 1.59
N HIS A 2 -14.65 -1.07 1.31
CA HIS A 2 -16.01 -1.38 0.91
C HIS A 2 -16.74 -2.00 2.11
N GLY A 3 -17.90 -1.44 2.48
CA GLY A 3 -18.69 -1.87 3.62
C GLY A 3 -18.83 -0.80 4.70
N ASP A 4 -19.72 -1.06 5.63
CA ASP A 4 -19.95 -0.20 6.79
C ASP A 4 -18.96 -0.58 7.90
N VAL A 5 -18.06 0.34 8.23
CA VAL A 5 -17.01 0.13 9.23
C VAL A 5 -17.51 0.61 10.58
N ARG A 6 -17.61 -0.31 11.54
CA ARG A 6 -18.03 -0.02 12.90
C ARG A 6 -16.83 0.42 13.76
N GLU A 7 -17.10 1.25 14.75
CA GLU A 7 -16.06 1.75 15.66
C GLU A 7 -15.36 0.61 16.42
N GLU A 8 -16.14 -0.39 16.88
CA GLU A 8 -15.59 -1.59 17.53
C GLU A 8 -14.53 -2.34 16.70
N GLN A 9 -14.67 -2.33 15.36
CA GLN A 9 -13.68 -2.95 14.46
C GLN A 9 -12.40 -2.12 14.39
N LEU A 10 -12.52 -0.79 14.46
CA LEU A 10 -11.36 0.12 14.49
C LEU A 10 -10.58 -0.06 15.79
N GLU A 11 -11.28 -0.12 16.94
CA GLU A 11 -10.69 -0.35 18.25
C GLU A 11 -9.91 -1.68 18.28
N ARG A 12 -10.50 -2.78 17.82
CA ARG A 12 -9.82 -4.08 17.73
C ARG A 12 -8.57 -4.05 16.87
N LEU A 13 -8.58 -3.29 15.78
CA LEU A 13 -7.44 -3.16 14.88
C LEU A 13 -6.30 -2.33 15.49
N VAL A 14 -6.59 -1.44 16.44
CA VAL A 14 -5.60 -0.67 17.20
C VAL A 14 -5.10 -1.48 18.40
N GLU A 15 -5.98 -2.19 19.10
CA GLU A 15 -5.60 -3.10 20.20
C GLU A 15 -4.70 -4.22 19.69
N GLY A 16 -5.06 -4.83 18.56
CA GLY A 16 -4.30 -5.87 17.90
C GLY A 16 -5.10 -7.13 17.64
N VAL A 17 -4.75 -7.79 16.55
CA VAL A 17 -5.34 -9.05 16.12
C VAL A 17 -4.24 -10.07 15.83
N ILE A 18 -4.58 -11.34 15.89
CA ILE A 18 -3.67 -12.42 15.52
C ILE A 18 -3.87 -12.72 14.02
N LEU A 19 -2.82 -12.54 13.25
CA LEU A 19 -2.73 -12.98 11.85
C LEU A 19 -1.95 -14.29 11.77
N ASP A 20 -1.91 -14.90 10.58
CA ASP A 20 -1.20 -16.18 10.33
C ASP A 20 0.29 -16.13 10.70
N ASP A 21 0.89 -14.94 10.61
CA ASP A 21 2.32 -14.67 10.89
C ASP A 21 2.55 -13.97 12.23
N GLY A 22 1.58 -13.98 13.14
CA GLY A 22 1.65 -13.47 14.49
C GLY A 22 0.79 -12.24 14.76
N PRO A 23 0.92 -11.63 15.95
CA PRO A 23 0.15 -10.46 16.35
C PRO A 23 0.47 -9.27 15.43
N ALA A 24 -0.55 -8.50 15.07
CA ALA A 24 -0.43 -7.33 14.23
C ALA A 24 -1.46 -6.26 14.66
N ARG A 25 -1.11 -5.00 14.51
CA ARG A 25 -1.99 -3.88 14.84
C ARG A 25 -1.68 -2.63 14.04
N PHE A 26 -2.66 -1.78 13.88
CA PHE A 26 -2.37 -0.40 13.49
C PHE A 26 -1.90 0.40 14.71
N THR A 27 -0.92 1.27 14.51
CA THR A 27 -0.50 2.23 15.54
C THR A 27 -1.53 3.32 15.69
N ASP A 28 -2.18 3.67 14.57
CA ASP A 28 -3.20 4.72 14.52
C ASP A 28 -4.13 4.50 13.33
N ILE A 29 -5.42 4.85 13.51
CA ILE A 29 -6.44 4.83 12.46
C ILE A 29 -7.24 6.12 12.55
N VAL A 30 -7.29 6.87 11.46
CA VAL A 30 -8.08 8.09 11.36
C VAL A 30 -9.02 7.98 10.16
N ARG A 31 -10.32 8.19 10.39
CA ARG A 31 -11.32 8.27 9.33
C ARG A 31 -11.11 9.55 8.52
N HIS A 32 -11.14 9.45 7.20
CA HIS A 32 -11.05 10.64 6.35
C HIS A 32 -12.31 11.50 6.51
N PRO A 33 -12.18 12.84 6.62
CA PRO A 33 -13.34 13.72 6.84
C PRO A 33 -14.45 13.62 5.78
N GLU A 34 -14.09 13.32 4.54
CA GLU A 34 -15.04 13.16 3.43
C GLU A 34 -15.61 11.72 3.32
N ALA A 35 -15.27 10.84 4.25
CA ALA A 35 -15.70 9.43 4.19
C ALA A 35 -17.22 9.25 4.38
N ASP A 36 -17.89 10.23 4.98
CA ASP A 36 -19.33 10.17 5.25
C ASP A 36 -20.20 10.45 4.01
N LEU A 37 -19.60 10.97 2.92
CA LEU A 37 -20.33 11.31 1.69
C LEU A 37 -20.67 10.09 0.83
N ASP A 38 -19.91 8.99 0.95
CA ASP A 38 -20.15 7.75 0.23
C ASP A 38 -20.06 6.54 1.19
N ARG A 39 -21.19 6.09 1.72
CA ARG A 39 -21.28 4.93 2.62
C ARG A 39 -20.70 3.64 2.03
N ARG A 40 -20.50 3.56 0.71
CA ARG A 40 -19.96 2.37 0.05
C ARG A 40 -18.44 2.35 0.00
N ASN A 41 -17.78 3.53 -0.01
CA ASN A 41 -16.32 3.65 -0.16
C ASN A 41 -15.74 4.58 0.90
N GLN A 42 -15.49 4.05 2.06
CA GLN A 42 -14.88 4.81 3.15
C GLN A 42 -13.35 4.85 3.03
N TRP A 43 -12.76 6.00 3.35
CA TRP A 43 -11.33 6.22 3.37
C TRP A 43 -10.81 6.35 4.80
N PHE A 44 -9.68 5.71 5.05
CA PHE A 44 -8.98 5.75 6.33
C PHE A 44 -7.52 6.03 6.11
N TYR A 45 -6.93 6.84 6.98
CA TYR A 45 -5.49 6.91 7.17
C TYR A 45 -5.12 5.90 8.25
N VAL A 46 -4.11 5.09 7.98
CA VAL A 46 -3.61 4.09 8.92
C VAL A 46 -2.11 4.20 9.06
N ALA A 47 -1.61 4.04 10.27
CA ALA A 47 -0.19 3.99 10.57
C ALA A 47 0.21 2.59 11.04
N LEU A 48 1.39 2.15 10.61
CA LEU A 48 2.03 0.89 10.99
C LEU A 48 3.49 1.14 11.32
N MET A 49 4.03 0.41 12.29
CA MET A 49 5.46 0.37 12.58
C MET A 49 6.18 -0.76 11.85
N GLU A 50 5.43 -1.68 11.26
CA GLU A 50 5.91 -2.86 10.55
C GLU A 50 5.64 -2.76 9.04
N GLY A 51 6.07 -3.75 8.28
CA GLY A 51 5.88 -3.78 6.83
C GLY A 51 5.79 -5.20 6.28
N ARG A 52 5.05 -6.10 6.97
CA ARG A 52 4.84 -7.47 6.53
C ARG A 52 4.08 -7.52 5.20
N ASN A 53 4.16 -8.65 4.52
CA ASN A 53 3.49 -8.81 3.24
C ASN A 53 1.98 -8.59 3.39
N ARG A 54 1.42 -7.65 2.60
CA ARG A 54 -0.01 -7.31 2.57
C ARG A 54 -0.64 -7.04 3.94
N GLU A 55 0.13 -6.65 4.94
CA GLU A 55 -0.28 -6.51 6.34
C GLU A 55 -1.53 -5.63 6.50
N VAL A 56 -1.55 -4.43 5.91
CA VAL A 56 -2.72 -3.54 5.94
C VAL A 56 -3.98 -4.25 5.44
N ARG A 57 -3.88 -5.03 4.35
CA ARG A 57 -5.04 -5.73 3.79
C ARG A 57 -5.50 -6.85 4.70
N ARG A 58 -4.56 -7.64 5.24
CA ARG A 58 -4.86 -8.75 6.16
C ARG A 58 -5.49 -8.26 7.46
N LEU A 59 -5.02 -7.13 8.00
CA LEU A 59 -5.62 -6.50 9.17
C LEU A 59 -7.10 -6.16 8.94
N TRP A 60 -7.44 -5.53 7.82
CA TRP A 60 -8.83 -5.25 7.49
C TRP A 60 -9.63 -6.51 7.16
N GLU A 61 -9.05 -7.47 6.46
CA GLU A 61 -9.65 -8.76 6.12
C GLU A 61 -9.99 -9.57 7.39
N SER A 62 -9.19 -9.46 8.47
CA SER A 62 -9.48 -10.10 9.77
C SER A 62 -10.78 -9.60 10.43
N GLN A 63 -11.23 -8.39 10.07
CA GLN A 63 -12.50 -7.84 10.52
C GLN A 63 -13.64 -8.01 9.49
N GLY A 64 -13.43 -8.85 8.46
CA GLY A 64 -14.40 -9.07 7.38
C GLY A 64 -14.54 -7.91 6.40
N LEU A 65 -13.58 -6.98 6.38
CA LEU A 65 -13.60 -5.78 5.54
C LEU A 65 -12.60 -5.90 4.39
N GLN A 66 -12.99 -5.43 3.20
CA GLN A 66 -12.15 -5.52 2.00
C GLN A 66 -11.54 -4.17 1.63
N VAL A 67 -10.22 -4.16 1.39
CA VAL A 67 -9.49 -2.99 0.93
C VAL A 67 -9.48 -2.92 -0.60
N ASN A 68 -10.26 -2.02 -1.19
CA ASN A 68 -10.32 -1.80 -2.63
C ASN A 68 -9.07 -1.06 -3.14
N ARG A 69 -8.73 0.05 -2.49
CA ARG A 69 -7.58 0.88 -2.84
C ARG A 69 -6.68 1.08 -1.64
N LEU A 70 -5.38 0.99 -1.87
CA LEU A 70 -4.37 1.24 -0.86
C LEU A 70 -3.27 2.10 -1.49
N LYS A 71 -2.93 3.21 -0.85
CA LYS A 71 -1.84 4.08 -1.26
C LYS A 71 -0.98 4.42 -0.04
N ARG A 72 0.33 4.24 -0.16
CA ARG A 72 1.26 4.75 0.84
C ARG A 72 1.45 6.24 0.61
N VAL A 73 1.24 7.04 1.64
CA VAL A 73 1.37 8.51 1.60
C VAL A 73 2.57 9.02 2.39
N ARG A 74 3.14 8.18 3.27
CA ARG A 74 4.28 8.53 4.11
C ARG A 74 5.17 7.30 4.36
N TYR A 75 6.45 7.51 4.52
CA TYR A 75 7.42 6.53 4.99
C TYR A 75 8.38 7.20 5.98
N GLY A 76 8.32 6.82 7.26
CA GLY A 76 8.98 7.55 8.33
C GLY A 76 8.52 9.01 8.39
N CYS A 77 9.46 9.94 8.35
CA CYS A 77 9.20 11.39 8.28
C CYS A 77 8.94 11.90 6.86
N ILE A 78 9.15 11.08 5.81
CA ILE A 78 9.06 11.51 4.42
C ILE A 78 7.66 11.32 3.85
N PHE A 79 7.05 12.40 3.39
CA PHE A 79 5.78 12.37 2.67
C PHE A 79 6.01 12.04 1.19
N LEU A 80 5.19 11.13 0.67
CA LEU A 80 5.24 10.72 -0.74
C LEU A 80 4.30 11.61 -1.55
N PRO A 81 4.81 12.34 -2.56
CA PRO A 81 3.98 13.23 -3.36
C PRO A 81 2.92 12.46 -4.15
N SER A 82 1.76 13.07 -4.35
CA SER A 82 0.60 12.43 -4.97
C SER A 82 0.85 12.00 -6.42
N PHE A 83 1.71 12.71 -7.13
CA PHE A 83 2.08 12.41 -8.52
C PHE A 83 3.04 11.22 -8.66
N LEU A 84 3.65 10.75 -7.56
CA LEU A 84 4.60 9.64 -7.60
C LEU A 84 3.86 8.33 -7.88
N LYS A 85 4.07 7.78 -9.07
CA LYS A 85 3.48 6.51 -9.52
C LYS A 85 4.44 5.35 -9.27
N GLN A 86 3.90 4.14 -9.29
CA GLN A 86 4.69 2.92 -9.15
C GLN A 86 5.80 2.85 -10.21
N GLY A 87 7.02 2.53 -9.78
CA GLY A 87 8.21 2.49 -10.65
C GLY A 87 8.86 3.85 -10.89
N HIS A 88 8.27 4.93 -10.41
CA HIS A 88 8.85 6.26 -10.45
C HIS A 88 9.56 6.57 -9.12
N PHE A 89 10.50 7.48 -9.14
CA PHE A 89 11.19 7.98 -7.95
C PHE A 89 11.35 9.50 -8.02
N VAL A 90 11.55 10.07 -6.85
CA VAL A 90 11.95 11.47 -6.66
C VAL A 90 13.13 11.45 -5.72
N GLU A 91 14.15 12.22 -6.03
CA GLU A 91 15.30 12.40 -5.13
C GLU A 91 14.88 13.25 -3.94
N LEU A 92 15.37 12.88 -2.76
CA LEU A 92 15.18 13.68 -1.56
C LEU A 92 16.08 14.91 -1.62
N GLY A 93 15.58 16.05 -1.20
CA GLY A 93 16.37 17.24 -0.98
C GLY A 93 17.20 17.17 0.31
N GLN A 94 18.09 18.14 0.52
CA GLN A 94 18.95 18.19 1.71
C GLN A 94 18.11 18.19 3.00
N LYS A 95 17.01 18.94 3.02
CA LYS A 95 16.13 19.03 4.19
C LYS A 95 15.55 17.67 4.60
N GLU A 96 15.04 16.90 3.63
CA GLU A 96 14.48 15.58 3.90
C GLU A 96 15.55 14.60 4.39
N VAL A 97 16.78 14.70 3.86
CA VAL A 97 17.92 13.89 4.31
C VAL A 97 18.32 14.28 5.73
N ASP A 98 18.35 15.57 6.04
CA ASP A 98 18.65 16.08 7.38
C ASP A 98 17.61 15.61 8.40
N ASP A 99 16.31 15.68 8.06
CA ASP A 99 15.22 15.25 8.92
C ASP A 99 15.27 13.73 9.16
N LEU A 100 15.63 12.95 8.14
CA LEU A 100 15.81 11.49 8.25
C LEU A 100 17.02 11.14 9.13
N SER A 101 18.12 11.85 8.94
CA SER A 101 19.35 11.66 9.73
C SER A 101 19.11 11.95 11.20
N LYS A 102 18.38 13.03 11.53
CA LYS A 102 17.98 13.35 12.91
C LYS A 102 17.12 12.26 13.52
N LEU A 103 16.19 11.69 12.75
CA LEU A 103 15.28 10.65 13.24
C LEU A 103 16.03 9.38 13.66
N VAL A 104 17.15 9.07 13.01
CA VAL A 104 17.97 7.88 13.27
C VAL A 104 19.25 8.20 14.03
N GLU A 105 19.38 9.43 14.54
CA GLU A 105 20.53 9.90 15.31
C GLU A 105 21.88 9.78 14.58
N LEU A 106 21.85 9.91 13.26
CA LEU A 106 23.04 9.90 12.42
C LEU A 106 23.44 11.32 12.00
N PRO A 107 24.74 11.56 11.75
CA PRO A 107 25.18 12.85 11.19
C PRO A 107 24.58 13.02 9.79
N SER A 108 24.07 14.23 9.52
CA SER A 108 23.59 14.56 8.19
C SER A 108 24.74 14.64 7.18
N LEU A 109 24.57 13.97 6.05
CA LEU A 109 25.52 14.00 4.95
C LEU A 109 25.01 14.92 3.83
N PRO A 110 25.90 15.66 3.17
CA PRO A 110 25.49 16.50 2.04
C PRO A 110 24.98 15.62 0.89
N VAL A 111 23.83 15.98 0.34
CA VAL A 111 23.29 15.30 -0.84
C VAL A 111 24.15 15.60 -2.06
N PRO A 112 24.69 14.59 -2.75
CA PRO A 112 25.47 14.79 -3.96
C PRO A 112 24.60 15.47 -5.02
N LYS A 113 25.05 16.57 -5.58
CA LYS A 113 24.37 17.22 -6.71
C LYS A 113 24.66 16.42 -7.97
N MET A 114 23.71 15.58 -8.38
CA MET A 114 23.81 14.87 -9.65
C MET A 114 23.72 15.83 -10.84
N THR A 115 24.54 15.60 -11.83
CA THR A 115 24.43 16.31 -13.10
C THR A 115 23.14 15.88 -13.84
N PRO A 116 22.58 16.71 -14.73
CA PRO A 116 21.40 16.34 -15.52
C PRO A 116 21.59 15.05 -16.33
N GLN A 117 22.80 14.71 -16.70
CA GLN A 117 23.13 13.48 -17.42
C GLN A 117 23.07 12.25 -16.51
N GLU A 118 23.69 12.31 -15.34
CA GLU A 118 23.63 11.24 -14.33
C GLU A 118 22.19 10.96 -13.90
N LEU A 119 21.37 11.99 -13.73
CA LEU A 119 19.96 11.88 -13.43
C LEU A 119 19.18 11.11 -14.53
N LYS A 120 19.47 11.40 -15.80
CA LYS A 120 18.88 10.68 -16.94
C LYS A 120 19.31 9.21 -16.95
N ASP A 121 20.56 8.92 -16.66
CA ASP A 121 21.10 7.56 -16.67
C ASP A 121 20.53 6.73 -15.51
N VAL A 122 20.39 7.29 -14.34
CA VAL A 122 19.72 6.65 -13.19
C VAL A 122 18.24 6.37 -13.51
N ARG A 123 17.50 7.34 -14.05
CA ARG A 123 16.13 7.15 -14.50
C ARG A 123 15.99 6.02 -15.51
N ARG A 124 16.90 5.98 -16.49
CA ARG A 124 16.93 4.93 -17.54
C ARG A 124 17.19 3.54 -16.94
N ARG A 125 18.13 3.40 -15.98
CA ARG A 125 18.42 2.13 -15.29
C ARG A 125 17.22 1.64 -14.49
N LEU A 126 16.56 2.51 -13.76
CA LEU A 126 15.39 2.16 -12.93
C LEU A 126 14.18 1.80 -13.79
N SER A 127 13.94 2.50 -14.89
CA SER A 127 12.87 2.17 -15.84
C SER A 127 13.06 0.79 -16.47
N LYS A 128 14.29 0.41 -16.83
CA LYS A 128 14.62 -0.92 -17.35
C LYS A 128 14.37 -2.01 -16.30
N LYS A 129 14.72 -1.76 -15.03
CA LYS A 129 14.52 -2.70 -13.92
C LYS A 129 13.02 -2.88 -13.59
N ALA A 130 12.21 -1.83 -13.73
CA ALA A 130 10.75 -1.91 -13.58
C ALA A 130 10.08 -2.68 -14.72
N ALA A 131 10.54 -2.49 -15.97
CA ALA A 131 10.02 -3.19 -17.13
C ALA A 131 10.38 -4.70 -17.16
N SER A 132 11.49 -5.10 -16.54
CA SER A 132 11.90 -6.52 -16.45
C SER A 132 11.13 -7.32 -15.39
N ARG A 133 10.41 -6.67 -14.49
CA ARG A 133 9.45 -7.30 -13.57
C ARG A 133 8.11 -7.49 -14.28
N LYS A 134 8.04 -8.41 -15.26
CA LYS A 134 6.75 -8.89 -15.78
C LYS A 134 5.93 -9.45 -14.61
N PRO A 135 4.63 -9.12 -14.51
CA PRO A 135 3.76 -9.79 -13.56
C PRO A 135 3.75 -11.29 -13.94
N THR A 136 4.03 -12.13 -12.97
CA THR A 136 3.85 -13.57 -13.11
C THR A 136 2.39 -13.81 -13.46
N GLN A 137 2.11 -14.17 -14.71
CA GLN A 137 0.81 -14.67 -15.13
C GLN A 137 0.63 -16.05 -14.47
N GLY A 138 -0.04 -16.07 -13.35
CA GLY A 138 -0.34 -17.26 -12.58
C GLY A 138 -1.74 -17.18 -12.02
N ALA A 139 -2.73 -17.31 -12.89
CA ALA A 139 -4.03 -17.86 -12.55
C ALA A 139 -4.73 -18.25 -13.87
N THR A 140 -4.54 -19.46 -14.28
CA THR A 140 -5.38 -20.17 -15.23
C THR A 140 -6.83 -20.05 -14.75
N LYS A 141 -7.67 -19.37 -15.51
CA LYS A 141 -9.12 -19.39 -15.32
C LYS A 141 -9.57 -20.86 -15.48
N PRO A 142 -10.36 -21.42 -14.56
CA PRO A 142 -10.97 -22.72 -14.80
C PRO A 142 -11.90 -22.59 -16.01
N SER A 143 -11.69 -23.44 -17.01
CA SER A 143 -12.55 -23.54 -18.18
C SER A 143 -13.92 -24.04 -17.72
N MET A 144 -14.94 -23.21 -17.83
CA MET A 144 -16.32 -23.63 -17.71
C MET A 144 -16.68 -24.49 -18.95
N SER A 145 -16.78 -25.78 -18.74
CA SER A 145 -17.38 -26.68 -19.72
C SER A 145 -18.84 -26.30 -19.95
N PRO A 146 -19.33 -26.27 -21.20
CA PRO A 146 -20.74 -25.95 -21.45
C PRO A 146 -21.62 -27.09 -20.94
N ARG A 147 -22.57 -26.79 -20.06
CA ARG A 147 -23.62 -27.73 -19.65
C ARG A 147 -24.44 -28.14 -20.87
N ARG A 148 -24.49 -29.43 -21.15
CA ARG A 148 -25.40 -30.02 -22.12
C ARG A 148 -26.86 -29.80 -21.65
N PRO A 149 -27.78 -29.42 -22.55
CA PRO A 149 -29.20 -29.33 -22.20
C PRO A 149 -29.73 -30.77 -22.05
N SER A 150 -30.34 -31.10 -20.91
CA SER A 150 -31.09 -32.31 -20.70
C SER A 150 -32.36 -32.29 -21.56
N GLY A 151 -32.42 -33.14 -22.58
CA GLY A 151 -33.63 -33.38 -23.38
C GLY A 151 -34.76 -33.95 -22.51
N ARG A 152 -35.88 -33.28 -22.54
CA ARG A 152 -37.17 -33.89 -22.18
C ARG A 152 -37.54 -34.84 -23.28
N GLY A 153 -37.78 -36.11 -22.91
CA GLY A 153 -38.50 -37.09 -23.69
C GLY A 153 -39.61 -37.65 -22.84
N ARG A 154 -40.80 -37.41 -23.32
CA ARG A 154 -42.08 -38.12 -23.11
C ARG A 154 -42.34 -38.76 -21.76
#